data_0fa6f24677b1f4b2431e58f153d7b17a
#
_entry.id   0fa6f24677b1f4b2431e58f153d7b17a
#
_cell.length_a   1.000
_cell.length_b   1.000
_cell.length_c   1.000
_cell.angle_alpha   90.00
_cell.angle_beta   90.00
_cell.angle_gamma   90.00
#
_symmetry.space_group_name_H-M   'P 1'
#
loop_
_entity.id
_entity.type
_entity.pdbx_description
1 polymer ?
#
loop_
_entity_poly.entity_id
_entity_poly.type
_entity_poly.pdbx_seq_one_letter_code
_entity_poly.pdbx_strand_id
1 'polypeptide(L)'
;MKKFAFLLLFSCSLIALDKPNIVIILTDDLGWGDVSYHGGTIPTPNIDNLVSRGLEMNRFYADPSCSHTRASMLTGINNFANGVVRPFANPRVESFGMPLEHKIMPEYLRDVGYVTALSGKWHLGMSDDAFLPINRGFDSTYGHLMGGIGYFDHGFSGRLDWNKNGEVLYEDGYSTTLIANEAVRIIENKDESTPLFLYVAFNAPHTPIQAEESDIELFKNIDNDYDRKYAANIFSLDREIGKIIKAIENSGLLEETIIVFFSDNGPVFDVDPIAKVIAPDLLSARGSAGKLKGSKLSAYEGGIRVPAVIYWKGKLEGGKSEQFFFAQDLLPTLLSAASIKVNNSSFTGVDRWDDLINNNIKEPKNVHTGNIVINDERALFNGKWKLFYSQNIQANGPKTYELYDILNDPYETNDLSQQYQEVFNEMKNTMDNQTIWMNPPKIDPVMMFLWGDRFTDETRFIGSPWLNRDYELKEPPSPFINAILFAWIMILAFKEIVILAILIILLFGLFVRFYLKSN
;
A
#
# COMPACT_ATOMS: atom_id res chain seq x y z
N MET A 1 57.58 -9.39 -53.85
CA MET A 1 56.38 -8.56 -53.63
C MET A 1 55.44 -9.35 -52.72
N LYS A 2 55.50 -9.11 -51.39
CA LYS A 2 54.61 -9.75 -50.41
C LYS A 2 53.37 -8.87 -50.23
N LYS A 3 52.19 -9.37 -50.56
CA LYS A 3 50.92 -8.71 -50.34
C LYS A 3 50.50 -8.96 -48.88
N PHE A 4 50.48 -7.92 -48.06
CA PHE A 4 49.87 -7.92 -46.74
C PHE A 4 48.35 -7.72 -46.92
N ALA A 5 47.57 -8.72 -46.59
CA ALA A 5 46.11 -8.60 -46.48
C ALA A 5 45.81 -8.09 -45.04
N PHE A 6 45.30 -6.87 -44.94
CA PHE A 6 44.79 -6.29 -43.69
C PHE A 6 43.37 -6.78 -43.48
N LEU A 7 43.16 -7.71 -42.54
CA LEU A 7 41.82 -8.18 -42.13
C LEU A 7 41.27 -7.14 -41.14
N LEU A 8 40.37 -6.27 -41.60
CA LEU A 8 39.54 -5.43 -40.76
C LEU A 8 38.52 -6.31 -40.06
N LEU A 9 38.76 -6.66 -38.82
CA LEU A 9 37.76 -7.19 -37.89
C LEU A 9 36.80 -6.05 -37.55
N PHE A 10 35.67 -5.98 -38.23
CA PHE A 10 34.53 -5.23 -37.77
C PHE A 10 33.95 -5.98 -36.55
N SER A 11 34.30 -5.53 -35.33
CA SER A 11 33.56 -5.86 -34.13
C SER A 11 32.19 -5.17 -34.27
N CYS A 12 31.24 -5.92 -34.77
CA CYS A 12 29.82 -5.55 -34.64
C CYS A 12 29.49 -5.62 -33.15
N SER A 13 29.67 -4.52 -32.43
CA SER A 13 29.03 -4.35 -31.12
C SER A 13 27.54 -4.36 -31.42
N LEU A 14 26.89 -5.50 -31.23
CA LEU A 14 25.46 -5.52 -31.01
C LEU A 14 25.22 -4.58 -29.84
N ILE A 15 24.72 -3.39 -30.12
CA ILE A 15 24.06 -2.57 -29.12
C ILE A 15 22.81 -3.37 -28.78
N ALA A 16 22.93 -4.31 -27.85
CA ALA A 16 21.76 -4.76 -27.11
C ALA A 16 21.15 -3.47 -26.55
N LEU A 17 19.91 -3.20 -26.84
CA LEU A 17 19.16 -2.20 -26.10
C LEU A 17 19.19 -2.70 -24.66
N ASP A 18 20.07 -2.10 -23.85
CA ASP A 18 20.23 -2.45 -22.46
C ASP A 18 18.92 -2.09 -21.74
N LYS A 19 18.05 -3.09 -21.60
CA LYS A 19 16.84 -2.95 -20.80
C LYS A 19 17.29 -2.83 -19.34
N PRO A 20 16.92 -1.75 -18.64
CA PRO A 20 17.33 -1.58 -17.26
C PRO A 20 16.68 -2.65 -16.35
N ASN A 21 17.37 -3.00 -15.29
CA ASN A 21 16.69 -3.64 -14.17
C ASN A 21 15.70 -2.64 -13.55
N ILE A 22 14.63 -3.14 -12.99
CA ILE A 22 13.60 -2.35 -12.31
C ILE A 22 13.44 -2.91 -10.91
N VAL A 23 13.73 -2.12 -9.89
CA VAL A 23 13.55 -2.48 -8.48
C VAL A 23 12.56 -1.51 -7.87
N ILE A 24 11.39 -2.03 -7.47
CA ILE A 24 10.38 -1.27 -6.73
C ILE A 24 10.48 -1.66 -5.26
N ILE A 25 10.73 -0.69 -4.39
CA ILE A 25 10.76 -0.84 -2.93
C ILE A 25 9.51 -0.15 -2.39
N LEU A 26 8.54 -0.94 -1.98
CA LEU A 26 7.27 -0.45 -1.45
C LEU A 26 7.19 -0.70 0.06
N THR A 27 6.85 0.33 0.81
CA THR A 27 6.56 0.25 2.24
C THR A 27 5.06 0.26 2.49
N ASP A 28 4.64 -0.15 3.68
CA ASP A 28 3.24 -0.34 4.05
C ASP A 28 2.86 0.56 5.21
N ASP A 29 1.99 1.54 4.99
CA ASP A 29 1.57 2.56 5.97
C ASP A 29 2.65 3.58 6.38
N LEU A 30 3.74 3.76 5.64
CA LEU A 30 4.76 4.76 5.95
C LEU A 30 4.27 6.15 5.58
N GLY A 31 4.09 7.01 6.58
CA GLY A 31 3.54 8.35 6.39
C GLY A 31 4.53 9.35 5.81
N TRP A 32 3.98 10.44 5.24
CA TRP A 32 4.75 11.58 4.74
C TRP A 32 5.70 12.15 5.80
N GLY A 33 5.24 12.26 7.04
CA GLY A 33 6.00 12.80 8.17
C GLY A 33 6.83 11.77 8.93
N ASP A 34 6.88 10.52 8.51
CA ASP A 34 7.65 9.48 9.19
C ASP A 34 9.12 9.42 8.75
N VAL A 35 9.44 9.99 7.59
CA VAL A 35 10.80 10.01 7.04
C VAL A 35 11.55 11.28 7.42
N SER A 36 12.85 11.17 7.72
CA SER A 36 13.62 12.31 8.22
C SER A 36 13.79 13.45 7.21
N TYR A 37 13.83 13.17 5.90
CA TYR A 37 13.91 14.23 4.87
C TYR A 37 12.64 15.09 4.75
N HIS A 38 11.51 14.66 5.31
CA HIS A 38 10.30 15.47 5.47
C HIS A 38 10.14 16.05 6.89
N GLY A 39 11.17 15.95 7.72
CA GLY A 39 11.19 16.47 9.09
C GLY A 39 10.69 15.48 10.15
N GLY A 40 10.57 14.20 9.82
CA GLY A 40 10.31 13.13 10.77
C GLY A 40 11.43 13.02 11.82
N THR A 41 11.06 12.60 13.02
CA THR A 41 11.99 12.48 14.15
C THR A 41 12.71 11.13 14.21
N ILE A 42 12.27 10.16 13.44
CA ILE A 42 12.88 8.84 13.34
C ILE A 42 13.95 8.90 12.25
N PRO A 43 15.22 8.51 12.55
CA PRO A 43 16.28 8.55 11.56
C PRO A 43 16.03 7.56 10.41
N THR A 44 16.07 8.05 9.16
CA THR A 44 15.98 7.25 7.94
C THR A 44 17.14 7.53 6.98
N PRO A 45 18.41 7.33 7.43
CA PRO A 45 19.58 7.78 6.68
C PRO A 45 19.76 7.09 5.32
N ASN A 46 19.29 5.86 5.13
CA ASN A 46 19.40 5.15 3.85
C ASN A 46 18.38 5.65 2.83
N ILE A 47 17.15 5.90 3.27
CA ILE A 47 16.10 6.54 2.46
C ILE A 47 16.55 7.96 2.10
N ASP A 48 17.04 8.75 3.06
CA ASP A 48 17.55 10.11 2.84
C ASP A 48 18.70 10.12 1.84
N ASN A 49 19.61 9.15 1.91
CA ASN A 49 20.71 9.00 0.96
C ASN A 49 20.18 8.70 -0.46
N LEU A 50 19.18 7.84 -0.60
CA LEU A 50 18.56 7.55 -1.89
C LEU A 50 17.88 8.81 -2.46
N VAL A 51 17.15 9.55 -1.64
CA VAL A 51 16.49 10.82 -2.03
C VAL A 51 17.51 11.87 -2.44
N SER A 52 18.62 11.99 -1.71
CA SER A 52 19.68 12.99 -2.04
C SER A 52 20.36 12.75 -3.39
N ARG A 53 20.32 11.54 -3.90
CA ARG A 53 20.90 11.14 -5.19
C ARG A 53 19.86 10.97 -6.29
N GLY A 54 18.60 10.78 -5.93
CA GLY A 54 17.49 10.54 -6.84
C GLY A 54 16.61 11.77 -7.06
N LEU A 55 15.52 11.57 -7.78
CA LEU A 55 14.48 12.57 -7.98
C LEU A 55 13.39 12.36 -6.93
N GLU A 56 13.36 13.22 -5.89
CA GLU A 56 12.26 13.27 -4.93
C GLU A 56 10.97 13.65 -5.65
N MET A 57 9.95 12.83 -5.51
CA MET A 57 8.63 13.08 -6.08
C MET A 57 7.73 13.77 -5.05
N ASN A 58 7.78 15.12 -4.99
CA ASN A 58 7.05 15.90 -3.98
C ASN A 58 5.53 15.74 -4.04
N ARG A 59 4.99 15.33 -5.17
CA ARG A 59 3.56 15.06 -5.39
C ARG A 59 3.33 13.67 -5.94
N PHE A 60 3.82 12.67 -5.22
CA PHE A 60 3.49 11.28 -5.50
C PHE A 60 2.23 10.90 -4.74
N TYR A 61 1.23 10.47 -5.49
CA TYR A 61 -0.07 10.07 -4.95
C TYR A 61 -0.27 8.56 -5.08
N ALA A 62 -0.33 7.91 -3.93
CA ALA A 62 -0.85 6.57 -3.79
C ALA A 62 -2.39 6.59 -3.74
N ASP A 63 -3.02 5.44 -3.65
CA ASP A 63 -4.42 5.33 -3.28
C ASP A 63 -4.59 5.27 -1.75
N PRO A 64 -5.80 5.47 -1.19
CA PRO A 64 -5.99 5.55 0.25
C PRO A 64 -5.74 4.27 1.04
N SER A 65 -5.44 3.15 0.38
CA SER A 65 -5.23 1.85 1.03
C SER A 65 -4.36 0.93 0.19
N CYS A 66 -3.69 0.00 0.87
CA CYS A 66 -2.66 -0.88 0.34
C CYS A 66 -3.06 -1.68 -0.91
N SER A 67 -4.17 -2.42 -0.90
CA SER A 67 -4.61 -3.18 -2.09
C SER A 67 -4.90 -2.27 -3.29
N HIS A 68 -5.44 -1.07 -3.05
CA HIS A 68 -5.77 -0.10 -4.09
C HIS A 68 -4.51 0.32 -4.85
N THR A 69 -3.52 0.81 -4.12
CA THR A 69 -2.24 1.27 -4.69
C THR A 69 -1.48 0.16 -5.39
N ARG A 70 -1.43 -1.03 -4.78
CA ARG A 70 -0.76 -2.20 -5.37
C ARG A 70 -1.42 -2.60 -6.68
N ALA A 71 -2.76 -2.59 -6.74
CA ALA A 71 -3.50 -2.85 -7.97
C ALA A 71 -3.27 -1.73 -9.01
N SER A 72 -3.40 -0.46 -8.61
CA SER A 72 -3.22 0.68 -9.52
C SER A 72 -1.81 0.72 -10.12
N MET A 73 -0.78 0.52 -9.29
CA MET A 73 0.62 0.46 -9.71
C MET A 73 0.88 -0.67 -10.70
N LEU A 74 0.38 -1.87 -10.40
CA LEU A 74 0.67 -3.06 -11.21
C LEU A 74 -0.13 -3.09 -12.51
N THR A 75 -1.34 -2.53 -12.53
CA THR A 75 -2.21 -2.54 -13.73
C THR A 75 -2.06 -1.31 -14.61
N GLY A 76 -1.56 -0.18 -14.07
CA GLY A 76 -1.60 1.13 -14.74
C GLY A 76 -3.03 1.70 -14.85
N ILE A 77 -3.96 1.21 -14.01
CA ILE A 77 -5.38 1.58 -14.04
C ILE A 77 -5.80 2.02 -12.65
N ASN A 78 -6.47 3.18 -12.52
CA ASN A 78 -6.92 3.66 -11.22
C ASN A 78 -7.86 2.65 -10.52
N ASN A 79 -7.91 2.71 -9.21
CA ASN A 79 -8.60 1.75 -8.37
C ASN A 79 -10.12 1.64 -8.65
N PHE A 80 -10.77 2.71 -9.09
CA PHE A 80 -12.20 2.67 -9.47
C PHE A 80 -12.43 1.94 -10.79
N ALA A 81 -11.49 2.02 -11.71
CA ALA A 81 -11.57 1.37 -13.02
C ALA A 81 -11.03 -0.07 -12.99
N ASN A 82 -10.06 -0.39 -12.11
CA ASN A 82 -9.55 -1.76 -11.96
C ASN A 82 -10.38 -2.63 -11.00
N GLY A 83 -11.40 -2.04 -10.34
CA GLY A 83 -12.32 -2.76 -9.47
C GLY A 83 -11.83 -3.00 -8.03
N VAL A 84 -10.63 -2.54 -7.67
CA VAL A 84 -10.08 -2.70 -6.32
C VAL A 84 -10.37 -1.43 -5.51
N VAL A 85 -11.59 -1.33 -4.97
CA VAL A 85 -12.08 -0.15 -4.22
C VAL A 85 -12.12 -0.38 -2.71
N ARG A 86 -11.65 -1.53 -2.25
CA ARG A 86 -11.51 -1.92 -0.84
C ARG A 86 -10.34 -2.88 -0.68
N PRO A 87 -9.70 -2.94 0.50
CA PRO A 87 -8.64 -3.92 0.75
C PRO A 87 -9.18 -5.35 0.77
N PHE A 88 -8.36 -6.31 0.39
CA PHE A 88 -8.68 -7.74 0.44
C PHE A 88 -8.47 -8.27 1.87
N ALA A 89 -9.46 -8.11 2.72
CA ALA A 89 -9.36 -8.41 4.14
C ALA A 89 -9.74 -9.86 4.53
N ASN A 90 -10.40 -10.61 3.63
CA ASN A 90 -10.88 -11.95 3.96
C ASN A 90 -10.64 -12.96 2.84
N PRO A 91 -9.76 -13.97 3.09
CA PRO A 91 -9.48 -15.02 2.11
C PRO A 91 -10.62 -16.04 1.92
N ARG A 92 -11.68 -15.96 2.74
CA ARG A 92 -12.78 -16.95 2.76
C ARG A 92 -13.91 -16.62 1.77
N VAL A 93 -13.83 -15.49 1.10
CA VAL A 93 -14.84 -15.10 0.11
C VAL A 93 -14.42 -15.63 -1.25
N GLU A 94 -15.30 -16.41 -1.87
CA GLU A 94 -15.11 -16.94 -3.22
C GLU A 94 -14.80 -15.83 -4.23
N SER A 95 -13.85 -16.09 -5.12
CA SER A 95 -13.46 -15.21 -6.23
C SER A 95 -13.06 -13.80 -5.79
N PHE A 96 -12.43 -13.65 -4.62
CA PHE A 96 -12.03 -12.37 -4.11
C PHE A 96 -10.53 -12.12 -4.33
N GLY A 97 -10.25 -11.40 -5.38
CA GLY A 97 -8.91 -10.98 -5.77
C GLY A 97 -8.98 -9.90 -6.84
N MET A 98 -7.82 -9.33 -7.16
CA MET A 98 -7.72 -8.38 -8.28
C MET A 98 -8.19 -9.05 -9.58
N PRO A 99 -9.09 -8.39 -10.36
CA PRO A 99 -9.64 -8.97 -11.59
C PRO A 99 -8.57 -9.51 -12.53
N LEU A 100 -8.78 -10.74 -13.01
CA LEU A 100 -7.78 -11.47 -13.80
C LEU A 100 -7.66 -10.95 -15.24
N GLU A 101 -8.66 -10.21 -15.75
CA GLU A 101 -8.64 -9.57 -17.06
C GLU A 101 -7.60 -8.45 -17.19
N HIS A 102 -7.15 -7.88 -16.07
CA HIS A 102 -6.12 -6.86 -16.07
C HIS A 102 -4.74 -7.50 -16.13
N LYS A 103 -4.04 -7.32 -17.25
CA LYS A 103 -2.62 -7.66 -17.34
C LYS A 103 -1.80 -6.73 -16.44
N ILE A 104 -0.86 -7.29 -15.70
CA ILE A 104 -0.09 -6.55 -14.68
C ILE A 104 1.39 -6.42 -15.04
N MET A 105 2.09 -5.52 -14.38
CA MET A 105 3.48 -5.15 -14.66
C MET A 105 4.43 -6.35 -14.87
N PRO A 106 4.49 -7.36 -13.97
CA PRO A 106 5.37 -8.50 -14.16
C PRO A 106 5.02 -9.30 -15.44
N GLU A 107 3.74 -9.39 -15.82
CA GLU A 107 3.32 -10.07 -17.05
C GLU A 107 3.81 -9.32 -18.30
N TYR A 108 3.76 -7.97 -18.31
CA TYR A 108 4.31 -7.16 -19.40
C TYR A 108 5.82 -7.32 -19.53
N LEU A 109 6.52 -7.29 -18.40
CA LEU A 109 7.98 -7.35 -18.36
C LEU A 109 8.49 -8.75 -18.70
N ARG A 110 7.83 -9.81 -18.23
CA ARG A 110 8.16 -11.20 -18.58
C ARG A 110 8.03 -11.47 -20.08
N ASP A 111 6.98 -10.92 -20.72
CA ASP A 111 6.76 -11.08 -22.18
C ASP A 111 7.91 -10.50 -23.02
N VAL A 112 8.70 -9.59 -22.47
CA VAL A 112 9.85 -9.00 -23.14
C VAL A 112 11.19 -9.48 -22.59
N GLY A 113 11.19 -10.57 -21.80
CA GLY A 113 12.37 -11.29 -21.38
C GLY A 113 12.98 -10.88 -20.03
N TYR A 114 12.23 -10.17 -19.17
CA TYR A 114 12.65 -9.98 -17.79
C TYR A 114 12.48 -11.27 -16.99
N VAL A 115 13.39 -11.49 -16.05
CA VAL A 115 13.13 -12.33 -14.89
C VAL A 115 12.38 -11.48 -13.86
N THR A 116 11.33 -12.04 -13.28
CA THR A 116 10.40 -11.29 -12.43
C THR A 116 10.31 -11.93 -11.04
N ALA A 117 10.49 -11.13 -9.99
CA ALA A 117 10.49 -11.62 -8.61
C ALA A 117 9.71 -10.70 -7.67
N LEU A 118 9.01 -11.32 -6.70
CA LEU A 118 8.36 -10.66 -5.57
C LEU A 118 9.04 -11.12 -4.27
N SER A 119 9.45 -10.17 -3.44
CA SER A 119 9.83 -10.41 -2.07
C SER A 119 8.97 -9.58 -1.12
N GLY A 120 8.10 -10.21 -0.34
CA GLY A 120 7.24 -9.58 0.65
C GLY A 120 5.74 -9.72 0.39
N LYS A 121 5.00 -8.65 0.70
CA LYS A 121 3.54 -8.58 0.71
C LYS A 121 2.92 -8.55 -0.68
N TRP A 122 1.94 -9.44 -0.92
CA TRP A 122 1.11 -9.43 -2.14
C TRP A 122 -0.16 -8.58 -2.01
N HIS A 123 -1.09 -8.99 -1.17
CA HIS A 123 -2.37 -8.34 -0.83
C HIS A 123 -3.31 -8.05 -2.01
N LEU A 124 -3.30 -8.88 -3.05
CA LEU A 124 -4.15 -8.73 -4.25
C LEU A 124 -4.99 -9.97 -4.56
N GLY A 125 -5.19 -10.83 -3.57
CA GLY A 125 -6.05 -12.01 -3.64
C GLY A 125 -5.28 -13.31 -3.37
N MET A 126 -6.01 -14.27 -2.79
CA MET A 126 -5.49 -15.59 -2.42
C MET A 126 -6.58 -16.67 -2.35
N SER A 127 -7.81 -16.34 -2.72
CA SER A 127 -8.95 -17.26 -2.65
C SER A 127 -8.91 -18.35 -3.72
N ASP A 128 -8.09 -18.17 -4.76
CA ASP A 128 -7.87 -19.13 -5.83
C ASP A 128 -6.41 -19.04 -6.28
N ASP A 129 -5.86 -20.13 -6.82
CA ASP A 129 -4.50 -20.18 -7.37
C ASP A 129 -4.25 -19.12 -8.43
N ALA A 130 -5.27 -18.80 -9.23
CA ALA A 130 -5.18 -17.79 -10.28
C ALA A 130 -4.84 -16.39 -9.75
N PHE A 131 -5.14 -16.09 -8.48
CA PHE A 131 -4.81 -14.81 -7.85
C PHE A 131 -3.42 -14.79 -7.22
N LEU A 132 -2.77 -15.94 -7.06
CA LEU A 132 -1.44 -16.00 -6.43
C LEU A 132 -0.40 -15.31 -7.31
N PRO A 133 0.56 -14.58 -6.74
CA PRO A 133 1.53 -13.81 -7.52
C PRO A 133 2.36 -14.67 -8.46
N ILE A 134 2.66 -15.93 -8.10
CA ILE A 134 3.37 -16.88 -8.97
C ILE A 134 2.60 -17.16 -10.28
N ASN A 135 1.28 -17.05 -10.27
CA ASN A 135 0.41 -17.21 -11.43
C ASN A 135 0.05 -15.88 -12.09
N ARG A 136 0.55 -14.77 -11.55
CA ARG A 136 0.35 -13.41 -12.05
C ARG A 136 1.66 -12.79 -12.56
N GLY A 137 2.46 -13.58 -13.28
CA GLY A 137 3.61 -13.10 -14.02
C GLY A 137 4.92 -13.02 -13.25
N PHE A 138 4.98 -13.41 -11.97
CA PHE A 138 6.23 -13.56 -11.26
C PHE A 138 6.83 -14.95 -11.47
N ASP A 139 8.12 -15.03 -11.75
CA ASP A 139 8.88 -16.28 -11.89
C ASP A 139 9.29 -16.84 -10.52
N SER A 140 9.41 -15.96 -9.52
CA SER A 140 9.64 -16.36 -8.13
C SER A 140 8.94 -15.42 -7.15
N THR A 141 8.44 -16.00 -6.04
CA THR A 141 7.75 -15.26 -4.99
C THR A 141 8.19 -15.74 -3.62
N TYR A 142 8.30 -14.81 -2.68
CA TYR A 142 8.65 -15.07 -1.29
C TYR A 142 7.96 -14.05 -0.39
N GLY A 143 7.36 -14.48 0.71
CA GLY A 143 6.71 -13.60 1.67
C GLY A 143 5.27 -14.00 1.98
N HIS A 144 4.34 -13.05 2.02
CA HIS A 144 2.97 -13.28 2.48
C HIS A 144 1.89 -12.74 1.54
N LEU A 145 0.68 -13.27 1.68
CA LEU A 145 -0.44 -12.98 0.77
C LEU A 145 -1.45 -12.00 1.36
N MET A 146 -1.58 -11.95 2.69
CA MET A 146 -2.53 -11.08 3.40
C MET A 146 -2.03 -9.64 3.58
N GLY A 147 -2.94 -8.79 4.07
CA GLY A 147 -2.70 -7.37 4.27
C GLY A 147 -1.71 -7.01 5.37
N GLY A 148 -1.55 -7.87 6.37
CA GLY A 148 -0.60 -7.72 7.47
C GLY A 148 -0.31 -9.05 8.11
N ILE A 149 0.84 -9.17 8.74
CA ILE A 149 1.28 -10.37 9.47
C ILE A 149 2.02 -9.98 10.74
N GLY A 150 2.10 -10.88 11.71
CA GLY A 150 3.09 -10.76 12.79
C GLY A 150 4.51 -10.86 12.24
N TYR A 151 5.41 -9.99 12.72
CA TYR A 151 6.76 -9.88 12.14
C TYR A 151 7.66 -11.06 12.48
N PHE A 152 7.36 -11.82 13.55
CA PHE A 152 8.16 -12.95 13.99
C PHE A 152 7.47 -14.30 13.81
N ASP A 153 6.15 -14.34 13.93
CA ASP A 153 5.37 -15.56 13.77
C ASP A 153 4.82 -15.74 12.36
N HIS A 154 4.96 -14.69 11.52
CA HIS A 154 4.52 -14.62 10.13
C HIS A 154 3.04 -15.01 9.97
N GLY A 155 2.25 -14.78 11.03
CA GLY A 155 0.87 -15.21 11.11
C GLY A 155 -0.12 -14.05 10.89
N PHE A 156 -1.28 -14.42 10.35
CA PHE A 156 -2.46 -13.58 10.30
C PHE A 156 -3.64 -14.32 10.91
N SER A 157 -4.31 -13.71 11.90
CA SER A 157 -5.47 -14.33 12.60
C SER A 157 -5.18 -15.75 13.10
N GLY A 158 -3.98 -15.98 13.66
CA GLY A 158 -3.57 -17.27 14.23
C GLY A 158 -3.16 -18.34 13.20
N ARG A 159 -2.96 -17.97 11.94
CA ARG A 159 -2.53 -18.86 10.86
C ARG A 159 -1.25 -18.34 10.23
N LEU A 160 -0.36 -19.25 9.86
CA LEU A 160 0.84 -18.90 9.12
C LEU A 160 0.47 -18.39 7.72
N ASP A 161 0.99 -17.23 7.36
CA ASP A 161 0.92 -16.64 6.03
C ASP A 161 2.34 -16.30 5.55
N TRP A 162 3.16 -17.35 5.37
CA TRP A 162 4.51 -17.22 4.86
C TRP A 162 4.79 -18.30 3.84
N ASN A 163 5.27 -17.92 2.66
CA ASN A 163 5.37 -18.84 1.54
C ASN A 163 6.55 -18.53 0.62
N LYS A 164 6.93 -19.54 -0.17
CA LYS A 164 7.82 -19.42 -1.31
C LYS A 164 7.18 -20.09 -2.53
N ASN A 165 6.98 -19.34 -3.60
CA ASN A 165 6.37 -19.82 -4.85
C ASN A 165 5.00 -20.49 -4.65
N GLY A 166 4.19 -19.98 -3.71
CA GLY A 166 2.90 -20.56 -3.37
C GLY A 166 2.97 -21.78 -2.45
N GLU A 167 4.15 -22.23 -2.02
CA GLU A 167 4.30 -23.29 -1.04
C GLU A 167 4.57 -22.71 0.34
N VAL A 168 3.92 -23.29 1.38
CA VAL A 168 4.11 -22.87 2.78
C VAL A 168 5.56 -23.01 3.19
N LEU A 169 6.07 -21.97 3.84
CA LEU A 169 7.42 -21.94 4.37
C LEU A 169 7.39 -21.69 5.88
N TYR A 170 8.00 -22.62 6.64
CA TYR A 170 8.23 -22.42 8.07
C TYR A 170 9.65 -21.88 8.24
N GLU A 171 9.76 -20.66 8.68
CA GLU A 171 11.04 -19.97 8.82
C GLU A 171 10.99 -19.04 10.03
N ASP A 172 12.05 -19.04 10.84
CA ASP A 172 12.20 -18.12 11.95
C ASP A 172 12.89 -16.84 11.50
N GLY A 173 12.53 -15.72 12.11
CA GLY A 173 13.20 -14.45 11.88
C GLY A 173 12.23 -13.26 11.82
N TYR A 174 12.81 -12.08 11.71
CA TYR A 174 12.06 -10.84 11.58
C TYR A 174 11.71 -10.62 10.10
N SER A 175 10.42 -10.55 9.77
CA SER A 175 9.93 -10.53 8.37
C SER A 175 10.57 -9.43 7.52
N THR A 176 10.79 -8.22 8.08
CA THR A 176 11.45 -7.12 7.38
C THR A 176 12.87 -7.50 6.94
N THR A 177 13.62 -8.16 7.82
CA THR A 177 14.97 -8.65 7.52
C THR A 177 14.94 -9.80 6.51
N LEU A 178 14.00 -10.73 6.64
CA LEU A 178 13.86 -11.86 5.73
C LEU A 178 13.51 -11.41 4.30
N ILE A 179 12.58 -10.46 4.17
CA ILE A 179 12.19 -9.85 2.87
C ILE A 179 13.41 -9.19 2.21
N ALA A 180 14.18 -8.41 2.95
CA ALA A 180 15.39 -7.77 2.43
C ALA A 180 16.48 -8.78 2.03
N ASN A 181 16.70 -9.81 2.84
CA ASN A 181 17.70 -10.85 2.56
C ASN A 181 17.35 -11.62 1.27
N GLU A 182 16.08 -11.95 1.03
CA GLU A 182 15.68 -12.59 -0.22
C GLU A 182 15.87 -11.65 -1.42
N ALA A 183 15.54 -10.35 -1.26
CA ALA A 183 15.79 -9.34 -2.30
C ALA A 183 17.30 -9.23 -2.62
N VAL A 184 18.16 -9.17 -1.60
CA VAL A 184 19.63 -9.17 -1.75
C VAL A 184 20.10 -10.44 -2.45
N ARG A 185 19.61 -11.61 -2.03
CA ARG A 185 19.95 -12.89 -2.67
C ARG A 185 19.60 -12.91 -4.15
N ILE A 186 18.43 -12.36 -4.53
CA ILE A 186 18.01 -12.28 -5.93
C ILE A 186 18.94 -11.37 -6.73
N ILE A 187 19.30 -10.21 -6.18
CA ILE A 187 20.20 -9.24 -6.83
C ILE A 187 21.60 -9.84 -7.04
N GLU A 188 22.18 -10.46 -6.00
CA GLU A 188 23.52 -11.04 -6.04
C GLU A 188 23.64 -12.26 -6.95
N ASN A 189 22.55 -13.00 -7.18
CA ASN A 189 22.54 -14.18 -8.04
C ASN A 189 21.90 -13.91 -9.41
N LYS A 190 21.69 -12.65 -9.77
CA LYS A 190 21.12 -12.25 -11.06
C LYS A 190 22.06 -12.66 -12.20
N ASP A 191 21.48 -13.24 -13.26
CA ASP A 191 22.19 -13.43 -14.52
C ASP A 191 22.46 -12.06 -15.19
N GLU A 192 23.71 -11.77 -15.50
CA GLU A 192 24.14 -10.50 -16.11
C GLU A 192 23.44 -10.19 -17.45
N SER A 193 23.09 -11.22 -18.21
CA SER A 193 22.50 -11.08 -19.54
C SER A 193 20.99 -10.82 -19.55
N THR A 194 20.31 -11.02 -18.41
CA THR A 194 18.84 -10.97 -18.33
C THR A 194 18.39 -9.82 -17.43
N PRO A 195 17.53 -8.91 -17.89
CA PRO A 195 17.02 -7.82 -17.05
C PRO A 195 16.13 -8.35 -15.92
N LEU A 196 16.21 -7.74 -14.75
CA LEU A 196 15.46 -8.11 -13.55
C LEU A 196 14.33 -7.11 -13.28
N PHE A 197 13.14 -7.62 -13.02
CA PHE A 197 12.09 -6.89 -12.29
C PHE A 197 11.97 -7.46 -10.89
N LEU A 198 12.28 -6.66 -9.88
CA LEU A 198 12.18 -7.04 -8.48
C LEU A 198 11.20 -6.11 -7.75
N TYR A 199 10.11 -6.68 -7.28
CA TYR A 199 9.16 -5.99 -6.42
C TYR A 199 9.42 -6.38 -4.97
N VAL A 200 10.03 -5.48 -4.20
CA VAL A 200 10.25 -5.63 -2.75
C VAL A 200 9.12 -4.91 -2.03
N ALA A 201 8.25 -5.66 -1.41
CA ALA A 201 7.04 -5.15 -0.77
C ALA A 201 7.08 -5.45 0.74
N PHE A 202 7.62 -4.51 1.51
CA PHE A 202 7.68 -4.66 2.96
C PHE A 202 6.29 -4.64 3.59
N ASN A 203 6.11 -5.37 4.69
CA ASN A 203 4.98 -5.22 5.59
C ASN A 203 5.21 -4.11 6.64
N ALA A 204 6.42 -3.59 6.75
CA ALA A 204 6.79 -2.52 7.66
C ALA A 204 6.40 -1.13 7.08
N PRO A 205 5.93 -0.20 7.94
CA PRO A 205 5.64 -0.31 9.36
C PRO A 205 4.17 -0.65 9.73
N HIS A 206 3.46 -1.44 8.92
CA HIS A 206 2.07 -1.85 9.18
C HIS A 206 1.89 -2.59 10.52
N THR A 207 0.73 -2.47 11.13
CA THR A 207 0.37 -3.21 12.36
C THR A 207 0.29 -4.74 12.11
N PRO A 208 0.59 -5.58 13.14
CA PRO A 208 0.97 -5.24 14.53
C PRO A 208 2.37 -4.61 14.60
N ILE A 209 2.55 -3.59 15.47
CA ILE A 209 3.85 -2.91 15.58
C ILE A 209 4.82 -3.76 16.40
N GLN A 210 5.78 -4.36 15.72
CA GLN A 210 6.82 -5.20 16.31
C GLN A 210 8.18 -4.80 15.73
N ALA A 211 9.24 -4.94 16.53
CA ALA A 211 10.61 -4.72 16.12
C ALA A 211 11.55 -5.63 16.91
N GLU A 212 12.79 -5.78 16.44
CA GLU A 212 13.82 -6.50 17.16
C GLU A 212 14.19 -5.75 18.45
N GLU A 213 14.43 -6.48 19.52
CA GLU A 213 14.75 -5.89 20.83
C GLU A 213 15.99 -4.98 20.79
N SER A 214 16.98 -5.35 19.97
CA SER A 214 18.17 -4.54 19.73
C SER A 214 17.86 -3.17 19.12
N ASP A 215 16.85 -3.07 18.26
CA ASP A 215 16.41 -1.83 17.66
C ASP A 215 15.53 -1.02 18.62
N ILE A 216 14.68 -1.69 19.42
CA ILE A 216 13.86 -1.05 20.46
C ILE A 216 14.75 -0.34 21.50
N GLU A 217 15.86 -0.96 21.90
CA GLU A 217 16.81 -0.38 22.88
C GLU A 217 17.45 0.93 22.39
N LEU A 218 17.59 1.12 21.07
CA LEU A 218 18.10 2.38 20.50
C LEU A 218 17.18 3.58 20.79
N PHE A 219 15.90 3.31 21.00
CA PHE A 219 14.85 4.31 21.24
C PHE A 219 14.34 4.33 22.69
N LYS A 220 15.10 3.82 23.65
CA LYS A 220 14.73 3.75 25.08
C LYS A 220 14.40 5.09 25.72
N ASN A 221 14.79 6.21 25.11
CA ASN A 221 14.43 7.56 25.52
C ASN A 221 13.00 7.96 25.15
N ILE A 222 12.30 7.16 24.34
CA ILE A 222 10.87 7.33 24.07
C ILE A 222 10.07 6.60 25.14
N ASP A 223 9.34 7.34 25.97
CA ASP A 223 8.61 6.80 27.12
C ASP A 223 7.49 5.84 26.72
N ASN A 224 6.74 6.17 25.67
CA ASN A 224 5.64 5.35 25.21
C ASN A 224 6.17 4.10 24.47
N ASP A 225 5.76 2.91 24.92
CA ASP A 225 6.24 1.64 24.40
C ASP A 225 5.88 1.42 22.91
N TYR A 226 4.67 1.83 22.50
CA TYR A 226 4.24 1.70 21.11
C TYR A 226 4.97 2.68 20.18
N ASP A 227 5.18 3.92 20.61
CA ASP A 227 5.95 4.91 19.85
C ASP A 227 7.40 4.46 19.70
N ARG A 228 7.97 3.85 20.77
CA ARG A 228 9.31 3.28 20.78
C ARG A 228 9.45 2.11 19.79
N LYS A 229 8.49 1.18 19.80
CA LYS A 229 8.44 0.05 18.86
C LYS A 229 8.24 0.52 17.42
N TYR A 230 7.40 1.53 17.21
CA TYR A 230 7.19 2.14 15.89
C TYR A 230 8.46 2.78 15.35
N ALA A 231 9.16 3.55 16.17
CA ALA A 231 10.44 4.14 15.79
C ALA A 231 11.49 3.07 15.44
N ALA A 232 11.57 2.01 16.24
CA ALA A 232 12.46 0.87 16.00
C ALA A 232 12.10 0.13 14.71
N ASN A 233 10.81 -0.03 14.41
CA ASN A 233 10.33 -0.69 13.20
C ASN A 233 10.72 0.11 11.94
N ILE A 234 10.51 1.44 11.92
CA ILE A 234 10.93 2.30 10.80
C ILE A 234 12.46 2.32 10.65
N PHE A 235 13.20 2.39 11.76
CA PHE A 235 14.66 2.35 11.73
C PHE A 235 15.18 1.04 11.14
N SER A 236 14.58 -0.08 11.53
CA SER A 236 14.87 -1.39 10.95
C SER A 236 14.57 -1.43 9.46
N LEU A 237 13.40 -0.93 9.05
CA LEU A 237 12.99 -0.83 7.65
C LEU A 237 14.01 -0.04 6.82
N ASP A 238 14.41 1.14 7.30
CA ASP A 238 15.44 1.95 6.63
C ASP A 238 16.79 1.22 6.48
N ARG A 239 17.21 0.52 7.55
CA ARG A 239 18.42 -0.32 7.51
C ARG A 239 18.32 -1.41 6.45
N GLU A 240 17.20 -2.10 6.36
CA GLU A 240 16.98 -3.19 5.41
C GLU A 240 16.90 -2.66 3.96
N ILE A 241 16.29 -1.49 3.74
CA ILE A 241 16.32 -0.79 2.44
C ILE A 241 17.77 -0.46 2.06
N GLY A 242 18.58 0.01 3.01
CA GLY A 242 20.01 0.27 2.80
C GLY A 242 20.80 -0.95 2.34
N LYS A 243 20.49 -2.16 2.86
CA LYS A 243 21.11 -3.41 2.40
C LYS A 243 20.81 -3.71 0.94
N ILE A 244 19.55 -3.50 0.52
CA ILE A 244 19.14 -3.73 -0.88
C ILE A 244 19.88 -2.79 -1.82
N ILE A 245 19.90 -1.48 -1.50
CA ILE A 245 20.61 -0.47 -2.30
C ILE A 245 22.08 -0.83 -2.41
N LYS A 246 22.70 -1.22 -1.28
CA LYS A 246 24.11 -1.63 -1.25
C LYS A 246 24.38 -2.91 -2.06
N ALA A 247 23.46 -3.85 -2.08
CA ALA A 247 23.59 -5.05 -2.92
C ALA A 247 23.59 -4.68 -4.41
N ILE A 248 22.73 -3.77 -4.85
CA ILE A 248 22.73 -3.25 -6.23
C ILE A 248 24.07 -2.57 -6.55
N GLU A 249 24.60 -1.74 -5.63
CA GLU A 249 25.89 -1.06 -5.79
C GLU A 249 27.05 -2.06 -5.86
N ASN A 250 27.13 -3.01 -4.94
CA ASN A 250 28.19 -4.01 -4.86
C ASN A 250 28.20 -4.96 -6.06
N SER A 251 27.04 -5.24 -6.64
CA SER A 251 26.90 -6.04 -7.87
C SER A 251 27.22 -5.26 -9.15
N GLY A 252 27.57 -3.97 -9.05
CA GLY A 252 27.88 -3.13 -10.21
C GLY A 252 26.67 -2.73 -11.05
N LEU A 253 25.44 -2.98 -10.56
CA LEU A 253 24.19 -2.82 -11.32
C LEU A 253 23.57 -1.42 -11.25
N LEU A 254 24.18 -0.49 -10.52
CA LEU A 254 23.54 0.79 -10.17
C LEU A 254 23.21 1.66 -11.40
N GLU A 255 24.04 1.65 -12.43
CA GLU A 255 23.83 2.42 -13.67
C GLU A 255 22.77 1.78 -14.59
N GLU A 256 22.55 0.48 -14.41
CA GLU A 256 21.61 -0.33 -15.18
C GLU A 256 20.28 -0.55 -14.45
N THR A 257 20.07 0.10 -13.29
CA THR A 257 18.89 -0.16 -12.45
C THR A 257 18.09 1.10 -12.19
N ILE A 258 16.79 1.03 -12.50
CA ILE A 258 15.79 1.99 -12.03
C ILE A 258 15.35 1.55 -10.64
N ILE A 259 15.53 2.39 -9.64
CA ILE A 259 15.03 2.17 -8.28
C ILE A 259 13.87 3.11 -8.03
N VAL A 260 12.72 2.57 -7.64
CA VAL A 260 11.55 3.33 -7.22
C VAL A 260 11.25 2.98 -5.78
N PHE A 261 11.25 3.97 -4.91
CA PHE A 261 10.85 3.84 -3.51
C PHE A 261 9.60 4.67 -3.26
N PHE A 262 8.59 4.11 -2.58
CA PHE A 262 7.43 4.86 -2.08
C PHE A 262 6.63 4.05 -1.06
N SER A 263 5.63 4.69 -0.40
CA SER A 263 4.66 4.03 0.47
C SER A 263 3.35 3.73 -0.26
N ASP A 264 2.67 2.66 0.12
CA ASP A 264 1.41 2.27 -0.55
C ASP A 264 0.19 3.09 -0.12
N ASN A 265 0.24 3.78 1.00
CA ASN A 265 -0.73 4.78 1.44
C ASN A 265 -0.13 5.64 2.56
N GLY A 266 -0.86 6.65 2.98
CA GLY A 266 -0.51 7.43 4.16
C GLY A 266 -0.57 6.62 5.45
N PRO A 267 -0.10 7.19 6.58
CA PRO A 267 0.04 6.49 7.84
C PRO A 267 -1.31 6.20 8.48
N VAL A 268 -1.33 5.23 9.38
CA VAL A 268 -2.45 5.05 10.31
C VAL A 268 -2.13 5.83 11.58
N PHE A 269 -3.02 6.74 11.97
CA PHE A 269 -3.00 7.39 13.28
C PHE A 269 -4.44 7.63 13.76
N ASP A 270 -4.57 7.90 15.05
CA ASP A 270 -5.85 8.23 15.69
C ASP A 270 -6.92 7.13 15.64
N VAL A 271 -6.51 5.92 16.01
CA VAL A 271 -7.46 4.84 16.27
C VAL A 271 -8.25 5.16 17.54
N ASP A 272 -9.54 4.83 17.54
CA ASP A 272 -10.44 5.01 18.69
C ASP A 272 -9.78 4.60 20.01
N PRO A 273 -9.81 5.46 21.06
CA PRO A 273 -9.16 5.18 22.33
C PRO A 273 -9.59 3.87 22.99
N ILE A 274 -10.83 3.43 22.78
CA ILE A 274 -11.33 2.17 23.32
C ILE A 274 -10.77 0.99 22.53
N ALA A 275 -10.68 1.12 21.21
CA ALA A 275 -10.05 0.12 20.37
C ALA A 275 -8.58 -0.10 20.76
N LYS A 276 -7.85 0.96 21.14
CA LYS A 276 -6.47 0.87 21.68
C LYS A 276 -6.38 0.05 22.98
N VAL A 277 -7.43 0.08 23.82
CA VAL A 277 -7.46 -0.70 25.07
C VAL A 277 -7.76 -2.17 24.81
N ILE A 278 -8.60 -2.47 23.80
CA ILE A 278 -9.06 -3.84 23.55
C ILE A 278 -8.05 -4.65 22.74
N ALA A 279 -7.40 -4.02 21.78
CA ALA A 279 -6.43 -4.66 20.90
C ALA A 279 -5.24 -3.72 20.64
N PRO A 280 -4.44 -3.41 21.68
CA PRO A 280 -3.37 -2.41 21.60
C PRO A 280 -2.35 -2.75 20.51
N ASP A 281 -1.99 -4.01 20.34
CA ASP A 281 -0.98 -4.45 19.37
C ASP A 281 -1.45 -4.40 17.92
N LEU A 282 -2.78 -4.48 17.69
CA LEU A 282 -3.37 -4.41 16.36
C LEU A 282 -3.78 -2.99 15.96
N LEU A 283 -4.10 -2.15 16.95
CA LEU A 283 -4.77 -0.86 16.73
C LEU A 283 -3.94 0.34 17.23
N SER A 284 -2.73 0.13 17.75
CA SER A 284 -1.81 1.20 18.11
C SER A 284 -1.00 1.67 16.91
N ALA A 285 -1.67 2.36 16.02
CA ALA A 285 -1.00 3.03 14.91
C ALA A 285 -0.37 4.35 15.38
N ARG A 286 0.82 4.65 14.88
CA ARG A 286 1.66 5.77 15.35
C ARG A 286 2.29 6.57 14.23
N GLY A 287 1.87 6.35 12.99
CA GLY A 287 2.41 7.03 11.84
C GLY A 287 2.08 8.53 11.80
N SER A 288 2.80 9.26 10.98
CA SER A 288 2.70 10.71 10.86
C SER A 288 2.55 11.15 9.40
N ALA A 289 1.48 11.84 9.11
CA ALA A 289 1.32 12.56 7.83
C ALA A 289 1.98 13.96 7.85
N GLY A 290 2.73 14.30 8.91
CA GLY A 290 3.26 15.63 9.10
C GLY A 290 2.14 16.66 9.25
N LYS A 291 2.11 17.65 8.35
CA LYS A 291 1.05 18.68 8.32
C LYS A 291 -0.09 18.36 7.35
N LEU A 292 0.00 17.28 6.60
CA LEU A 292 -1.03 16.90 5.63
C LEU A 292 -2.29 16.42 6.36
N LYS A 293 -3.46 16.80 5.84
CA LYS A 293 -4.77 16.44 6.41
C LYS A 293 -5.10 14.98 6.10
N GLY A 294 -5.67 14.26 7.08
CA GLY A 294 -6.11 12.88 6.90
C GLY A 294 -5.01 11.84 7.12
N SER A 295 -5.37 10.58 6.91
CA SER A 295 -4.56 9.38 7.17
C SER A 295 -5.01 8.24 6.24
N LYS A 296 -4.46 7.04 6.40
CA LYS A 296 -4.93 5.83 5.69
C LYS A 296 -6.46 5.75 5.65
N LEU A 297 -7.02 5.27 4.55
CA LEU A 297 -8.45 5.24 4.23
C LEU A 297 -9.09 6.61 3.97
N SER A 298 -8.33 7.70 3.99
CA SER A 298 -8.85 9.00 3.60
C SER A 298 -8.28 9.46 2.26
N ALA A 299 -9.13 10.11 1.45
CA ALA A 299 -8.73 10.72 0.19
C ALA A 299 -8.16 12.16 0.36
N TYR A 300 -7.96 12.64 1.59
CA TYR A 300 -7.16 13.82 1.87
C TYR A 300 -5.67 13.58 1.62
N GLU A 301 -4.88 14.67 1.48
CA GLU A 301 -3.44 14.60 1.17
C GLU A 301 -2.69 13.64 2.09
N GLY A 302 -2.95 13.65 3.40
CA GLY A 302 -2.27 12.78 4.36
C GLY A 302 -2.56 11.28 4.19
N GLY A 303 -3.64 10.94 3.50
CA GLY A 303 -3.96 9.52 3.22
C GLY A 303 -3.36 9.02 1.90
N ILE A 304 -3.09 9.92 0.96
CA ILE A 304 -2.71 9.55 -0.42
C ILE A 304 -1.37 10.11 -0.90
N ARG A 305 -0.90 11.23 -0.34
CA ARG A 305 0.41 11.79 -0.67
C ARG A 305 1.48 11.15 0.20
N VAL A 306 2.42 10.46 -0.43
CA VAL A 306 3.38 9.59 0.25
C VAL A 306 4.81 9.96 -0.07
N PRO A 307 5.78 9.62 0.81
CA PRO A 307 7.19 9.75 0.49
C PRO A 307 7.54 8.89 -0.71
N ALA A 308 8.25 9.48 -1.70
CA ALA A 308 8.62 8.76 -2.91
C ALA A 308 9.89 9.33 -3.56
N VAL A 309 10.69 8.45 -4.17
CA VAL A 309 11.84 8.81 -4.97
C VAL A 309 12.01 7.85 -6.15
N ILE A 310 12.40 8.39 -7.30
CA ILE A 310 12.84 7.60 -8.46
C ILE A 310 14.33 7.89 -8.68
N TYR A 311 15.11 6.84 -8.82
CA TYR A 311 16.55 6.92 -9.03
C TYR A 311 16.98 6.07 -10.22
N TRP A 312 17.73 6.67 -11.12
CA TRP A 312 18.46 5.96 -12.18
C TRP A 312 19.77 6.69 -12.47
N LYS A 313 20.87 6.13 -12.03
CA LYS A 313 22.18 6.75 -12.12
C LYS A 313 22.55 7.09 -13.57
N GLY A 314 22.88 8.36 -13.82
CA GLY A 314 23.31 8.83 -15.14
C GLY A 314 22.22 8.94 -16.21
N LYS A 315 20.95 8.64 -15.85
CA LYS A 315 19.81 8.75 -16.76
C LYS A 315 18.73 9.71 -16.26
N LEU A 316 18.51 9.77 -14.95
CA LEU A 316 17.57 10.69 -14.33
C LEU A 316 18.35 11.63 -13.41
N GLU A 317 18.21 12.94 -13.62
CA GLU A 317 18.84 13.95 -12.77
C GLU A 317 18.17 13.96 -11.39
N GLY A 318 19.01 13.99 -10.34
CA GLY A 318 18.54 14.08 -8.97
C GLY A 318 18.01 15.48 -8.64
N GLY A 319 17.23 15.56 -7.60
CA GLY A 319 16.63 16.80 -7.11
C GLY A 319 15.21 16.61 -6.61
N LYS A 320 14.38 17.65 -6.69
CA LYS A 320 12.98 17.61 -6.25
C LYS A 320 12.06 17.95 -7.41
N SER A 321 11.11 17.06 -7.69
CA SER A 321 10.09 17.25 -8.73
C SER A 321 8.74 17.65 -8.14
N GLU A 322 8.13 18.66 -8.71
CA GLU A 322 6.76 19.07 -8.44
C GLU A 322 5.74 18.43 -9.42
N GLN A 323 6.19 17.45 -10.21
CA GLN A 323 5.32 16.69 -11.09
C GLN A 323 4.25 15.95 -10.29
N PHE A 324 2.99 16.10 -10.70
CA PHE A 324 1.92 15.23 -10.22
C PHE A 324 2.14 13.83 -10.79
N PHE A 325 2.30 12.87 -9.90
CA PHE A 325 2.54 11.49 -10.27
C PHE A 325 1.65 10.57 -9.42
N PHE A 326 0.86 9.74 -10.07
CA PHE A 326 -0.06 8.83 -9.40
C PHE A 326 0.45 7.39 -9.52
N ALA A 327 0.11 6.53 -8.57
CA ALA A 327 0.58 5.13 -8.56
C ALA A 327 0.30 4.40 -9.89
N GLN A 328 -0.83 4.69 -10.53
CA GLN A 328 -1.17 4.14 -11.85
C GLN A 328 -0.26 4.62 -12.99
N ASP A 329 0.48 5.73 -12.81
CA ASP A 329 1.41 6.24 -13.82
C ASP A 329 2.71 5.43 -13.86
N LEU A 330 2.99 4.63 -12.81
CA LEU A 330 4.24 3.84 -12.72
C LEU A 330 4.37 2.84 -13.87
N LEU A 331 3.35 2.04 -14.13
CA LEU A 331 3.46 1.02 -15.19
C LEU A 331 3.77 1.62 -16.57
N PRO A 332 2.98 2.57 -17.12
CA PRO A 332 3.30 3.15 -18.43
C PRO A 332 4.63 3.88 -18.42
N THR A 333 5.00 4.56 -17.34
CA THR A 333 6.27 5.29 -17.21
C THR A 333 7.47 4.35 -17.18
N LEU A 334 7.43 3.25 -16.42
CA LEU A 334 8.54 2.29 -16.36
C LEU A 334 8.69 1.51 -17.67
N LEU A 335 7.59 1.17 -18.35
CA LEU A 335 7.65 0.56 -19.68
C LEU A 335 8.32 1.51 -20.68
N SER A 336 7.98 2.79 -20.67
CA SER A 336 8.59 3.81 -21.51
C SER A 336 10.08 3.99 -21.19
N ALA A 337 10.44 4.10 -19.91
CA ALA A 337 11.83 4.18 -19.45
C ALA A 337 12.66 2.99 -19.92
N ALA A 338 12.07 1.79 -19.95
CA ALA A 338 12.68 0.58 -20.47
C ALA A 338 12.58 0.44 -22.00
N SER A 339 12.10 1.45 -22.72
CA SER A 339 11.89 1.44 -24.18
C SER A 339 10.93 0.34 -24.67
N ILE A 340 10.01 -0.10 -23.80
CA ILE A 340 9.01 -1.12 -24.09
C ILE A 340 7.72 -0.45 -24.58
N LYS A 341 7.37 -0.69 -25.83
CA LYS A 341 6.15 -0.13 -26.43
C LYS A 341 4.96 -1.04 -26.16
N VAL A 342 3.99 -0.54 -25.46
CA VAL A 342 2.71 -1.21 -25.22
C VAL A 342 1.59 -0.32 -25.72
N ASN A 343 0.74 -0.86 -26.59
CA ASN A 343 -0.49 -0.19 -26.99
C ASN A 343 -1.63 -0.74 -26.15
N ASN A 344 -1.88 -0.09 -25.01
CA ASN A 344 -2.98 -0.48 -24.12
C ASN A 344 -3.87 0.73 -23.83
N SER A 345 -5.03 0.75 -24.47
CA SER A 345 -6.04 1.81 -24.27
C SER A 345 -6.76 1.72 -22.93
N SER A 346 -6.51 0.67 -22.13
CA SER A 346 -7.11 0.50 -20.81
C SER A 346 -6.35 1.23 -19.71
N PHE A 347 -5.10 1.68 -19.95
CA PHE A 347 -4.38 2.48 -18.97
C PHE A 347 -5.12 3.79 -18.68
N THR A 348 -5.34 4.07 -17.41
CA THR A 348 -5.74 5.39 -16.92
C THR A 348 -4.54 6.20 -16.48
N GLY A 349 -3.45 5.51 -16.16
CA GLY A 349 -2.15 6.10 -15.87
C GLY A 349 -1.52 6.68 -17.14
N VAL A 350 -0.71 7.71 -16.96
CA VAL A 350 -0.04 8.44 -18.02
C VAL A 350 1.46 8.14 -17.97
N ASP A 351 2.06 7.91 -19.13
CA ASP A 351 3.51 7.89 -19.25
C ASP A 351 4.10 9.27 -18.93
N ARG A 352 4.95 9.33 -17.92
CA ARG A 352 5.61 10.53 -17.43
C ARG A 352 7.13 10.53 -17.67
N TRP A 353 7.65 9.53 -18.36
CA TRP A 353 9.11 9.37 -18.47
C TRP A 353 9.78 10.60 -19.10
N ASP A 354 9.29 11.06 -20.24
CA ASP A 354 9.82 12.26 -20.89
C ASP A 354 9.63 13.52 -20.05
N ASP A 355 8.54 13.62 -19.29
CA ASP A 355 8.29 14.74 -18.39
C ASP A 355 9.29 14.75 -17.23
N LEU A 356 9.64 13.58 -16.67
CA LEU A 356 10.62 13.44 -15.58
C LEU A 356 12.04 13.80 -16.06
N ILE A 357 12.47 13.30 -17.23
CA ILE A 357 13.80 13.59 -17.78
C ILE A 357 13.97 15.07 -18.08
N ASN A 358 12.94 15.71 -18.64
CA ASN A 358 13.01 17.10 -19.09
C ASN A 358 12.53 18.11 -18.03
N ASN A 359 12.21 17.62 -16.82
CA ASN A 359 11.62 18.43 -15.74
C ASN A 359 10.40 19.26 -16.20
N ASN A 360 9.54 18.64 -17.01
CA ASN A 360 8.31 19.24 -17.50
C ASN A 360 7.17 18.95 -16.54
N ILE A 361 6.71 19.95 -15.81
CA ILE A 361 5.57 19.77 -14.89
C ILE A 361 4.27 19.76 -15.70
N LYS A 362 3.53 18.67 -15.59
CA LYS A 362 2.19 18.50 -16.17
C LYS A 362 1.15 18.44 -15.08
N GLU A 363 0.14 19.26 -15.22
CA GLU A 363 -1.01 19.21 -14.33
C GLU A 363 -1.88 17.96 -14.59
N PRO A 364 -2.51 17.41 -13.55
CA PRO A 364 -3.45 16.29 -13.70
C PRO A 364 -4.72 16.73 -14.44
N LYS A 365 -5.33 15.80 -15.17
CA LYS A 365 -6.60 16.03 -15.84
C LYS A 365 -7.58 14.92 -15.47
N ASN A 366 -8.56 15.25 -14.64
CA ASN A 366 -9.61 14.35 -14.19
C ASN A 366 -9.07 13.01 -13.64
N VAL A 367 -8.03 13.08 -12.77
CA VAL A 367 -7.49 11.90 -12.13
C VAL A 367 -8.27 11.61 -10.84
N HIS A 368 -8.77 10.40 -10.73
CA HIS A 368 -9.56 9.94 -9.61
C HIS A 368 -8.77 8.98 -8.71
N THR A 369 -8.96 9.09 -7.41
CA THR A 369 -8.57 8.11 -6.39
C THR A 369 -9.60 8.09 -5.26
N GLY A 370 -9.63 7.06 -4.46
CA GLY A 370 -10.52 6.98 -3.30
C GLY A 370 -10.71 5.56 -2.79
N ASN A 371 -11.62 5.40 -1.84
CA ASN A 371 -11.98 4.09 -1.30
C ASN A 371 -13.46 4.03 -0.93
N ILE A 372 -13.97 2.80 -0.81
CA ILE A 372 -15.34 2.52 -0.36
C ILE A 372 -15.23 1.44 0.74
N VAL A 373 -14.92 1.85 1.96
CA VAL A 373 -14.78 0.95 3.12
C VAL A 373 -15.84 1.30 4.18
N ILE A 374 -15.56 2.25 5.06
CA ILE A 374 -16.51 2.78 6.06
C ILE A 374 -17.26 3.95 5.47
N ASN A 375 -16.51 4.84 4.84
CA ASN A 375 -17.02 5.94 4.04
C ASN A 375 -16.75 5.65 2.56
N ASP A 376 -17.55 6.20 1.68
CA ASP A 376 -17.19 6.43 0.29
C ASP A 376 -16.45 7.76 0.26
N GLU A 377 -15.11 7.69 0.20
CA GLU A 377 -14.25 8.87 0.08
C GLU A 377 -13.54 8.88 -1.25
N ARG A 378 -13.57 10.03 -1.92
CA ARG A 378 -13.00 10.21 -3.26
C ARG A 378 -12.28 11.53 -3.37
N ALA A 379 -11.23 11.56 -4.17
CA ALA A 379 -10.59 12.76 -4.65
C ALA A 379 -10.58 12.79 -6.18
N LEU A 380 -10.85 13.96 -6.75
CA LEU A 380 -10.70 14.27 -8.16
C LEU A 380 -9.69 15.40 -8.30
N PHE A 381 -8.65 15.15 -9.08
CA PHE A 381 -7.63 16.15 -9.41
C PHE A 381 -7.84 16.67 -10.82
N ASN A 382 -7.89 18.00 -10.99
CA ASN A 382 -7.96 18.66 -12.28
C ASN A 382 -7.19 19.99 -12.25
N GLY A 383 -6.04 20.04 -12.91
CA GLY A 383 -5.13 21.16 -12.78
C GLY A 383 -4.64 21.32 -11.34
N LYS A 384 -4.70 22.53 -10.81
CA LYS A 384 -4.37 22.84 -9.42
C LYS A 384 -5.47 22.49 -8.42
N TRP A 385 -6.64 22.08 -8.90
CA TRP A 385 -7.80 21.83 -8.07
C TRP A 385 -7.90 20.39 -7.65
N LYS A 386 -8.28 20.20 -6.39
CA LYS A 386 -8.68 18.91 -5.83
C LYS A 386 -10.08 19.03 -5.25
N LEU A 387 -11.02 18.23 -5.76
CA LEU A 387 -12.33 18.06 -5.17
C LEU A 387 -12.30 16.82 -4.28
N PHE A 388 -12.58 17.00 -3.01
CA PHE A 388 -12.79 15.93 -2.05
C PHE A 388 -14.28 15.65 -1.90
N TYR A 389 -14.63 14.38 -1.77
CA TYR A 389 -15.99 13.90 -1.49
C TYR A 389 -15.95 12.87 -0.38
N SER A 390 -16.94 12.93 0.52
CA SER A 390 -17.15 11.90 1.53
C SER A 390 -18.63 11.67 1.76
N GLN A 391 -19.00 10.40 1.98
CA GLN A 391 -20.31 9.98 2.42
C GLN A 391 -20.17 8.79 3.36
N ASN A 392 -20.78 8.85 4.56
CA ASN A 392 -20.91 7.68 5.41
C ASN A 392 -21.96 6.74 4.79
N ILE A 393 -21.48 5.64 4.21
CA ILE A 393 -22.35 4.69 3.50
C ILE A 393 -23.18 3.81 4.44
N GLN A 394 -22.70 3.55 5.65
CA GLN A 394 -23.42 2.73 6.64
C GLN A 394 -24.62 3.46 7.25
N ALA A 395 -24.44 4.75 7.55
CA ALA A 395 -25.50 5.59 8.09
C ALA A 395 -26.35 6.25 7.01
N ASN A 396 -26.09 5.99 5.71
CA ASN A 396 -26.69 6.71 4.58
C ASN A 396 -26.63 8.23 4.80
N GLY A 397 -25.46 8.69 5.26
CA GLY A 397 -25.19 10.07 5.64
C GLY A 397 -25.24 11.03 4.45
N PRO A 398 -25.23 12.34 4.72
CA PRO A 398 -25.18 13.34 3.66
C PRO A 398 -23.86 13.24 2.88
N LYS A 399 -23.94 13.57 1.59
CA LYS A 399 -22.76 13.77 0.75
C LYS A 399 -22.12 15.11 1.09
N THR A 400 -20.82 15.09 1.36
CA THR A 400 -20.02 16.31 1.57
C THR A 400 -19.01 16.46 0.45
N TYR A 401 -18.76 17.72 0.06
CA TYR A 401 -17.79 18.06 -0.96
C TYR A 401 -16.99 19.26 -0.50
N GLU A 402 -15.68 19.22 -0.71
CA GLU A 402 -14.75 20.33 -0.41
C GLU A 402 -13.82 20.54 -1.60
N LEU A 403 -13.54 21.81 -1.96
CA LEU A 403 -12.67 22.17 -3.08
C LEU A 403 -11.41 22.85 -2.57
N TYR A 404 -10.24 22.36 -3.01
CA TYR A 404 -8.94 22.86 -2.58
C TYR A 404 -8.06 23.28 -3.76
N ASP A 405 -7.27 24.35 -3.60
CA ASP A 405 -6.14 24.70 -4.46
C ASP A 405 -4.87 24.07 -3.87
N ILE A 406 -4.56 22.82 -4.24
CA ILE A 406 -3.48 22.04 -3.64
C ILE A 406 -2.06 22.52 -4.01
N LEU A 407 -1.92 23.45 -4.95
CA LEU A 407 -0.65 24.11 -5.21
C LEU A 407 -0.33 25.15 -4.14
N ASN A 408 -1.36 25.90 -3.68
CA ASN A 408 -1.22 26.96 -2.70
C ASN A 408 -1.62 26.53 -1.28
N ASP A 409 -2.48 25.52 -1.15
CA ASP A 409 -2.94 24.95 0.12
C ASP A 409 -2.79 23.42 0.12
N PRO A 410 -1.56 22.89 0.15
CA PRO A 410 -1.32 21.45 0.18
C PRO A 410 -1.76 20.78 1.50
N TYR A 411 -2.20 21.57 2.48
CA TYR A 411 -2.67 21.09 3.78
C TYR A 411 -4.19 21.02 3.88
N GLU A 412 -4.91 21.44 2.80
CA GLU A 412 -6.37 21.36 2.72
C GLU A 412 -7.06 22.09 3.90
N THR A 413 -6.57 23.29 4.19
CA THR A 413 -7.05 24.13 5.31
C THR A 413 -8.22 25.04 4.93
N ASN A 414 -8.38 25.37 3.64
CA ASN A 414 -9.37 26.32 3.17
C ASN A 414 -10.26 25.69 2.09
N ASP A 415 -11.52 25.39 2.44
CA ASP A 415 -12.51 24.99 1.45
C ASP A 415 -12.94 26.19 0.59
N LEU A 416 -12.65 26.09 -0.70
CA LEU A 416 -12.92 27.11 -1.71
C LEU A 416 -14.20 26.85 -2.52
N SER A 417 -15.00 25.86 -2.15
CA SER A 417 -16.22 25.44 -2.87
C SER A 417 -17.22 26.58 -3.08
N GLN A 418 -17.36 27.48 -2.08
CA GLN A 418 -18.25 28.62 -2.15
C GLN A 418 -17.67 29.80 -2.98
N GLN A 419 -16.33 29.90 -3.03
CA GLN A 419 -15.65 30.98 -3.72
C GLN A 419 -15.52 30.72 -5.23
N TYR A 420 -15.32 29.45 -5.64
CA TYR A 420 -15.10 29.01 -7.03
C TYR A 420 -16.20 28.08 -7.51
N GLN A 421 -17.45 28.52 -7.44
CA GLN A 421 -18.63 27.69 -7.69
C GLN A 421 -18.68 27.08 -9.11
N GLU A 422 -18.15 27.77 -10.12
CA GLU A 422 -18.10 27.23 -11.49
C GLU A 422 -17.20 25.98 -11.56
N VAL A 423 -15.96 26.10 -11.05
CA VAL A 423 -15.01 24.99 -10.96
C VAL A 423 -15.56 23.86 -10.10
N PHE A 424 -16.12 24.22 -8.94
CA PHE A 424 -16.74 23.25 -8.03
C PHE A 424 -17.83 22.44 -8.73
N ASN A 425 -18.76 23.10 -9.44
CA ASN A 425 -19.87 22.42 -10.10
C ASN A 425 -19.38 21.55 -11.27
N GLU A 426 -18.39 21.99 -12.05
CA GLU A 426 -17.78 21.20 -13.12
C GLU A 426 -17.14 19.92 -12.57
N MET A 427 -16.28 20.06 -11.56
CA MET A 427 -15.59 18.92 -10.96
C MET A 427 -16.56 17.97 -10.23
N LYS A 428 -17.57 18.51 -9.54
CA LYS A 428 -18.63 17.72 -8.92
C LYS A 428 -19.40 16.90 -9.95
N ASN A 429 -19.81 17.49 -11.06
CA ASN A 429 -20.48 16.78 -12.14
C ASN A 429 -19.57 15.67 -12.71
N THR A 430 -18.29 15.94 -12.89
CA THR A 430 -17.32 14.95 -13.36
C THR A 430 -17.21 13.77 -12.38
N MET A 431 -17.11 14.04 -11.10
CA MET A 431 -17.02 13.02 -10.05
C MET A 431 -18.33 12.20 -9.94
N ASP A 432 -19.49 12.87 -9.95
CA ASP A 432 -20.80 12.20 -9.82
C ASP A 432 -21.12 11.31 -11.05
N ASN A 433 -20.58 11.63 -12.22
CA ASN A 433 -20.77 10.85 -13.44
C ASN A 433 -19.70 9.75 -13.64
N GLN A 434 -18.73 9.62 -12.72
CA GLN A 434 -17.72 8.59 -12.83
C GLN A 434 -18.37 7.20 -12.69
N THR A 435 -18.16 6.36 -13.70
CA THR A 435 -18.51 4.94 -13.60
C THR A 435 -17.51 4.26 -12.67
N ILE A 436 -17.99 3.75 -11.56
CA ILE A 436 -17.20 2.90 -10.67
C ILE A 436 -17.45 1.46 -11.10
N TRP A 437 -16.38 0.79 -11.53
CA TRP A 437 -16.46 -0.64 -11.77
C TRP A 437 -16.54 -1.33 -10.40
N MET A 438 -17.75 -1.68 -9.99
CA MET A 438 -17.97 -2.42 -8.76
C MET A 438 -18.52 -3.78 -9.14
N ASN A 439 -17.72 -4.80 -8.88
CA ASN A 439 -18.24 -6.14 -8.65
C ASN A 439 -18.21 -6.37 -7.12
N PRO A 440 -19.12 -5.77 -6.35
CA PRO A 440 -19.08 -5.90 -4.92
C PRO A 440 -19.43 -7.33 -4.57
N PRO A 441 -18.67 -8.02 -3.72
CA PRO A 441 -19.19 -9.18 -3.06
C PRO A 441 -20.46 -8.74 -2.31
N LYS A 442 -21.52 -9.53 -2.37
CA LYS A 442 -22.81 -9.28 -1.73
C LYS A 442 -22.75 -9.26 -0.18
N ILE A 443 -21.58 -9.18 0.40
CA ILE A 443 -21.31 -9.29 1.83
C ILE A 443 -20.89 -7.92 2.34
N ASP A 444 -21.55 -7.48 3.43
CA ASP A 444 -21.22 -6.27 4.16
C ASP A 444 -19.73 -6.26 4.57
N PRO A 445 -18.93 -5.24 4.20
CA PRO A 445 -17.53 -5.14 4.54
C PRO A 445 -17.23 -5.21 6.03
N VAL A 446 -18.14 -4.68 6.86
CA VAL A 446 -18.02 -4.74 8.33
C VAL A 446 -18.19 -6.18 8.80
N MET A 447 -19.14 -6.91 8.25
CA MET A 447 -19.33 -8.33 8.53
C MET A 447 -18.11 -9.15 8.07
N MET A 448 -17.51 -8.80 6.93
CA MET A 448 -16.28 -9.43 6.43
C MET A 448 -15.09 -9.24 7.38
N PHE A 449 -14.87 -8.03 7.87
CA PHE A 449 -13.81 -7.71 8.83
C PHE A 449 -14.04 -8.37 10.20
N LEU A 450 -15.31 -8.40 10.65
CA LEU A 450 -15.65 -8.82 12.01
C LEU A 450 -15.90 -10.33 12.16
N TRP A 451 -16.34 -11.00 11.10
CA TRP A 451 -16.77 -12.40 11.15
C TRP A 451 -15.79 -13.34 10.44
N GLY A 452 -14.71 -12.82 9.88
CA GLY A 452 -13.72 -13.60 9.16
C GLY A 452 -13.23 -14.84 9.90
N ASP A 453 -13.17 -14.81 11.23
CA ASP A 453 -12.61 -15.89 12.06
C ASP A 453 -13.65 -16.76 12.77
N ARG A 454 -14.96 -16.51 12.62
CA ARG A 454 -15.97 -17.12 13.49
C ARG A 454 -16.93 -18.11 12.83
N PHE A 455 -16.84 -18.31 11.53
CA PHE A 455 -17.63 -19.38 10.93
C PHE A 455 -16.99 -20.74 11.28
N THR A 456 -17.81 -21.58 11.92
CA THR A 456 -17.49 -22.90 12.41
C THR A 456 -16.81 -23.79 11.37
N ASP A 457 -16.16 -24.86 11.84
CA ASP A 457 -15.40 -25.87 11.10
C ASP A 457 -16.03 -26.39 9.79
N GLU A 458 -17.35 -26.27 9.62
CA GLU A 458 -18.08 -26.75 8.45
C GLU A 458 -18.13 -25.78 7.27
N THR A 459 -17.81 -24.48 7.48
CA THR A 459 -17.67 -23.48 6.40
C THR A 459 -16.21 -23.27 6.00
N ARG A 460 -15.35 -24.26 6.21
CA ARG A 460 -13.94 -24.22 5.90
C ARG A 460 -13.74 -23.84 4.44
N PHE A 461 -13.16 -22.63 4.25
CA PHE A 461 -12.31 -22.28 3.13
C PHE A 461 -12.67 -22.90 1.77
N ILE A 462 -13.90 -22.71 1.32
CA ILE A 462 -14.26 -23.07 -0.05
C ILE A 462 -13.44 -22.14 -0.95
N GLY A 463 -12.47 -22.69 -1.66
CA GLY A 463 -11.83 -22.06 -2.78
C GLY A 463 -10.39 -21.54 -2.63
N SER A 464 -9.75 -21.60 -1.46
CA SER A 464 -8.33 -21.24 -1.39
C SER A 464 -7.45 -22.47 -1.19
N PRO A 465 -6.66 -22.89 -2.20
CA PRO A 465 -5.72 -24.01 -2.07
C PRO A 465 -4.69 -23.76 -0.97
N TRP A 466 -4.35 -22.48 -0.76
CA TRP A 466 -3.45 -22.00 0.27
C TRP A 466 -3.96 -22.30 1.69
N LEU A 467 -5.26 -22.11 1.93
CA LEU A 467 -5.88 -22.24 3.24
C LEU A 467 -6.43 -23.63 3.53
N ASN A 468 -6.49 -24.53 2.53
CA ASN A 468 -6.93 -25.92 2.66
C ASN A 468 -5.79 -26.88 3.06
N ARG A 469 -4.57 -26.39 3.25
CA ARG A 469 -3.44 -27.20 3.70
C ARG A 469 -3.50 -27.36 5.23
N ASP A 470 -3.14 -28.52 5.75
CA ASP A 470 -3.15 -28.86 7.18
C ASP A 470 -2.17 -27.95 7.94
N TYR A 471 -2.69 -26.93 8.61
CA TYR A 471 -1.93 -26.07 9.51
C TYR A 471 -2.17 -26.48 10.96
N GLU A 472 -1.12 -26.60 11.73
CA GLU A 472 -1.23 -26.50 13.19
C GLU A 472 -1.61 -25.06 13.55
N LEU A 473 -2.78 -24.90 14.17
CA LEU A 473 -3.23 -23.61 14.71
C LEU A 473 -2.31 -23.27 15.90
N LYS A 474 -1.59 -22.15 15.82
CA LYS A 474 -1.12 -21.48 17.05
C LYS A 474 -2.36 -21.07 17.83
N GLU A 475 -2.32 -21.18 19.16
CA GLU A 475 -3.47 -20.94 20.03
C GLU A 475 -4.25 -19.69 19.63
N PRO A 476 -5.57 -19.77 19.43
CA PRO A 476 -6.39 -18.61 19.09
C PRO A 476 -6.38 -17.60 20.25
N PRO A 477 -6.58 -16.30 19.98
CA PRO A 477 -6.76 -15.30 21.03
C PRO A 477 -7.82 -15.79 22.03
N SER A 478 -7.61 -15.52 23.32
CA SER A 478 -8.46 -16.08 24.38
C SER A 478 -9.95 -15.81 24.06
N PRO A 479 -10.85 -16.76 24.36
CA PRO A 479 -12.29 -16.60 24.15
C PRO A 479 -12.86 -15.34 24.80
N PHE A 480 -12.20 -14.84 25.85
CA PHE A 480 -12.55 -13.62 26.57
C PHE A 480 -12.31 -12.35 25.74
N ILE A 481 -11.15 -12.24 25.08
CA ILE A 481 -10.84 -11.10 24.18
C ILE A 481 -11.81 -11.08 23.01
N ASN A 482 -12.10 -12.24 22.45
CA ASN A 482 -13.07 -12.38 21.36
C ASN A 482 -14.49 -11.99 21.79
N ALA A 483 -14.89 -12.31 23.01
CA ALA A 483 -16.21 -11.94 23.55
C ALA A 483 -16.31 -10.42 23.81
N ILE A 484 -15.26 -9.80 24.30
CA ILE A 484 -15.22 -8.33 24.51
C ILE A 484 -15.23 -7.59 23.18
N LEU A 485 -14.44 -8.04 22.21
CA LEU A 485 -14.42 -7.45 20.87
C LEU A 485 -15.80 -7.55 20.20
N PHE A 486 -16.47 -8.71 20.32
CA PHE A 486 -17.84 -8.91 19.82
C PHE A 486 -18.85 -7.99 20.50
N ALA A 487 -18.82 -7.89 21.83
CA ALA A 487 -19.72 -7.02 22.56
C ALA A 487 -19.55 -5.55 22.14
N TRP A 488 -18.32 -5.14 21.92
CA TRP A 488 -18.00 -3.77 21.52
C TRP A 488 -18.42 -3.45 20.08
N ILE A 489 -18.27 -4.41 19.17
CA ILE A 489 -18.76 -4.32 17.81
C ILE A 489 -20.29 -4.22 17.77
N MET A 490 -20.96 -5.02 18.58
CA MET A 490 -22.42 -4.94 18.73
C MET A 490 -22.85 -3.57 19.28
N ILE A 491 -22.09 -3.00 20.22
CA ILE A 491 -22.34 -1.65 20.74
C ILE A 491 -22.17 -0.60 19.63
N LEU A 492 -21.13 -0.68 18.81
CA LEU A 492 -20.91 0.26 17.70
C LEU A 492 -21.94 0.11 16.57
N ALA A 493 -22.24 -1.13 16.18
CA ALA A 493 -23.20 -1.41 15.11
C ALA A 493 -24.65 -1.06 15.50
N PHE A 494 -24.96 -1.16 16.79
CA PHE A 494 -26.30 -0.92 17.33
C PHE A 494 -26.29 0.17 18.41
N LYS A 495 -25.34 1.12 18.36
CA LYS A 495 -25.16 2.16 19.39
C LYS A 495 -26.45 2.87 19.79
N GLU A 496 -27.32 3.17 18.83
CA GLU A 496 -28.59 3.84 19.08
C GLU A 496 -29.58 2.93 19.85
N ILE A 497 -29.61 1.64 19.51
CA ILE A 497 -30.43 0.63 20.22
C ILE A 497 -29.86 0.39 21.62
N VAL A 498 -28.55 0.32 21.76
CA VAL A 498 -27.88 0.14 23.05
C VAL A 498 -28.07 1.35 23.95
N ILE A 499 -27.95 2.57 23.42
CA ILE A 499 -28.24 3.82 24.16
C ILE A 499 -29.70 3.84 24.60
N LEU A 500 -30.63 3.47 23.72
CA LEU A 500 -32.04 3.41 24.06
C LEU A 500 -32.31 2.36 25.14
N ALA A 501 -31.70 1.19 25.06
CA ALA A 501 -31.83 0.14 26.08
C ALA A 501 -31.28 0.59 27.45
N ILE A 502 -30.13 1.26 27.48
CA ILE A 502 -29.56 1.82 28.70
C ILE A 502 -30.48 2.89 29.30
N LEU A 503 -31.02 3.78 28.46
CA LEU A 503 -31.99 4.80 28.90
C LEU A 503 -33.27 4.17 29.49
N ILE A 504 -33.79 3.12 28.87
CA ILE A 504 -34.96 2.38 29.39
C ILE A 504 -34.66 1.74 30.76
N ILE A 505 -33.48 1.12 30.90
CA ILE A 505 -33.06 0.52 32.18
C ILE A 505 -32.91 1.58 33.27
N LEU A 506 -32.29 2.74 32.95
CA LEU A 506 -32.16 3.85 33.88
C LEU A 506 -33.50 4.45 34.29
N LEU A 507 -34.43 4.65 33.34
CA LEU A 507 -35.77 5.14 33.60
C LEU A 507 -36.58 4.13 34.45
N PHE A 508 -36.45 2.85 34.18
CA PHE A 508 -37.07 1.80 34.99
C PHE A 508 -36.49 1.76 36.39
N GLY A 509 -35.17 1.87 36.54
CA GLY A 509 -34.53 1.96 37.86
C GLY A 509 -34.95 3.19 38.67
N LEU A 510 -35.11 4.35 38.01
CA LEU A 510 -35.65 5.56 38.62
C LEU A 510 -37.11 5.38 39.02
N PHE A 511 -37.94 4.77 38.18
CA PHE A 511 -39.34 4.47 38.45
C PHE A 511 -39.49 3.55 39.68
N VAL A 512 -38.75 2.44 39.73
CA VAL A 512 -38.72 1.51 40.87
C VAL A 512 -38.30 2.21 42.14
N ARG A 513 -37.28 3.06 42.10
CA ARG A 513 -36.78 3.83 43.23
C ARG A 513 -37.81 4.86 43.73
N PHE A 514 -38.58 5.47 42.82
CA PHE A 514 -39.67 6.38 43.15
C PHE A 514 -40.84 5.65 43.79
N TYR A 515 -41.22 4.49 43.19
CA TYR A 515 -42.33 3.64 43.65
C TYR A 515 -42.06 3.08 45.06
N LEU A 516 -40.80 2.64 45.33
CA LEU A 516 -40.41 2.15 46.67
C LEU A 516 -40.23 3.26 47.73
N LYS A 517 -40.17 4.53 47.32
CA LYS A 517 -40.16 5.67 48.24
C LYS A 517 -41.55 6.24 48.53
N SER A 518 -42.56 5.91 47.75
CA SER A 518 -43.95 6.39 47.91
C SER A 518 -44.86 5.40 48.60
N ASN A 519 -44.38 4.21 48.92
CA ASN A 519 -44.96 3.24 49.85
C ASN A 519 -44.01 3.09 51.09
#